data_1f9f7b12cd4e2c5fbd9e8793e19e1cb6
#
_entry.id   1f9f7b12cd4e2c5fbd9e8793e19e1cb6
#
_cell.length_a   1.000
_cell.length_b   1.000
_cell.length_c   1.000
_cell.angle_alpha   90.00
_cell.angle_beta   90.00
_cell.angle_gamma   90.00
#
_symmetry.space_group_name_H-M   'P 1'
#
loop_
_entity.id
_entity.type
_entity.pdbx_description
1 polymer ?
#
loop_
_entity_poly.entity_id
_entity_poly.type
_entity_poly.pdbx_seq_one_letter_code
_entity_poly.pdbx_strand_id
1 'polypeptide(L)'
;MRDLQELDLYLITSPHPQPLELPRSHYFSTTLVVLKLGADIHLNPPLACVFPCLRILLLKRVTFANRDSLSAILNACPVLLDLFLDVNDNDLENLEEFIVIVLVATLKRLHLHWKVQPSTEYIFQTYTPALEYLHFNGYLNGDDVWENLPNVVESVIQIKDCDSINDYAKRVWYLMGKLYNVVSMELSTVTAQILCHGSNHENNPTFHNLSSVKFCGDIWHEWYAWHAVRLWLCRAPKLQTLLNIRFCVALILIIVTLAWRSHSVFLNVSHHTLTTCLYKGFMGVENKMELIRQILKAARVLKTMKITSHRDLDQRNKPSVRKKLRKFQRSTRNFQIAFDEGHFT
;
A
#
# COMPACT_ATOMS: atom_id res chain seq x y z
N MET A 1 -1.36 0.55 39.53
CA MET A 1 -1.65 -0.31 38.33
C MET A 1 -0.71 -1.53 38.34
N ARG A 2 -0.71 -2.34 39.39
CA ARG A 2 0.34 -3.38 39.55
C ARG A 2 0.19 -4.58 38.59
N ASP A 3 -0.97 -4.76 37.94
CA ASP A 3 -1.22 -5.95 37.10
C ASP A 3 -1.91 -5.66 35.76
N LEU A 4 -1.93 -4.39 35.32
CA LEU A 4 -2.57 -4.03 34.05
C LEU A 4 -1.67 -4.47 32.87
N GLN A 5 -2.18 -5.37 32.04
CA GLN A 5 -1.50 -5.85 30.85
C GLN A 5 -1.98 -5.19 29.57
N GLU A 6 -3.21 -4.73 29.52
CA GLU A 6 -3.78 -4.05 28.37
C GLU A 6 -4.51 -2.77 28.79
N LEU A 7 -4.22 -1.69 28.09
CA LEU A 7 -4.90 -0.40 28.21
C LEU A 7 -5.38 0.01 26.81
N ASP A 8 -6.68 0.10 26.64
CA ASP A 8 -7.33 0.55 25.40
C ASP A 8 -8.22 1.75 25.72
N LEU A 9 -7.80 2.94 25.29
CA LEU A 9 -8.51 4.19 25.51
C LEU A 9 -8.78 4.87 24.17
N TYR A 10 -10.06 4.98 23.84
CA TYR A 10 -10.52 5.72 22.67
C TYR A 10 -11.57 6.74 23.11
N LEU A 11 -11.21 8.02 23.08
CA LEU A 11 -12.05 9.10 23.56
C LEU A 11 -12.57 9.90 22.36
N ILE A 12 -13.90 10.00 22.26
CA ILE A 12 -14.57 10.95 21.37
C ILE A 12 -15.20 11.99 22.26
N THR A 13 -14.62 13.16 22.30
CA THR A 13 -15.18 14.27 23.07
C THR A 13 -16.14 15.08 22.19
N SER A 14 -17.14 15.71 22.79
CA SER A 14 -18.08 16.63 22.13
C SER A 14 -17.33 17.86 21.58
N PRO A 15 -17.89 18.62 20.61
CA PRO A 15 -17.21 19.76 20.02
C PRO A 15 -16.83 20.77 21.13
N HIS A 16 -15.52 20.88 21.40
CA HIS A 16 -14.82 21.82 22.29
C HIS A 16 -14.42 21.39 23.72
N PRO A 17 -14.11 20.15 24.05
CA PRO A 17 -13.31 19.93 25.24
C PRO A 17 -11.81 19.94 24.91
N GLN A 18 -10.99 20.30 25.91
CA GLN A 18 -9.55 20.13 25.82
C GLN A 18 -9.20 18.65 25.73
N PRO A 19 -8.17 18.27 24.92
CA PRO A 19 -7.72 16.88 24.86
C PRO A 19 -7.37 16.36 26.26
N LEU A 20 -7.67 15.10 26.52
CA LEU A 20 -7.30 14.48 27.79
C LEU A 20 -5.80 14.20 27.81
N GLU A 21 -5.11 14.81 28.75
CA GLU A 21 -3.71 14.47 29.00
C GLU A 21 -3.63 13.13 29.74
N LEU A 22 -2.82 12.21 29.19
CA LEU A 22 -2.59 10.92 29.84
C LEU A 22 -1.82 11.14 31.15
N PRO A 23 -2.36 10.67 32.32
CA PRO A 23 -1.69 10.89 33.59
C PRO A 23 -0.27 10.33 33.62
N ARG A 24 0.66 11.06 34.23
CA ARG A 24 2.10 10.71 34.26
C ARG A 24 2.38 9.29 34.76
N SER A 25 1.55 8.80 35.71
CA SER A 25 1.69 7.43 36.24
C SER A 25 1.52 6.32 35.19
N HIS A 26 0.84 6.60 34.08
CA HIS A 26 0.61 5.63 33.01
C HIS A 26 1.85 5.42 32.13
N TYR A 27 2.79 6.36 32.15
CA TYR A 27 4.04 6.23 31.39
C TYR A 27 5.11 5.37 32.11
N PHE A 28 4.82 4.82 33.28
CA PHE A 28 5.71 4.00 34.09
C PHE A 28 5.14 2.61 34.39
N SER A 29 4.65 1.92 33.37
CA SER A 29 4.07 0.60 33.56
C SER A 29 5.06 -0.50 33.22
N THR A 30 5.36 -1.34 34.21
CA THR A 30 6.26 -2.51 34.05
C THR A 30 5.54 -3.79 33.59
N THR A 31 4.19 -3.78 33.55
CA THR A 31 3.37 -4.94 33.23
C THR A 31 2.58 -4.81 31.93
N LEU A 32 2.50 -3.59 31.40
CA LEU A 32 1.70 -3.33 30.21
C LEU A 32 2.29 -3.99 28.97
N VAL A 33 1.51 -4.78 28.28
CA VAL A 33 1.85 -5.52 27.07
C VAL A 33 1.22 -4.88 25.84
N VAL A 34 0.02 -4.32 25.99
CA VAL A 34 -0.75 -3.68 24.92
C VAL A 34 -1.18 -2.29 25.36
N LEU A 35 -0.82 -1.28 24.56
CA LEU A 35 -1.27 0.10 24.75
C LEU A 35 -1.91 0.60 23.46
N LYS A 36 -3.21 0.94 23.55
CA LYS A 36 -3.98 1.53 22.46
C LYS A 36 -4.56 2.84 22.92
N LEU A 37 -4.18 3.91 22.23
CA LEU A 37 -4.64 5.26 22.51
C LEU A 37 -5.20 5.89 21.25
N GLY A 38 -6.37 6.54 21.37
CA GLY A 38 -6.99 7.14 20.20
C GLY A 38 -7.83 8.36 20.45
N ALA A 39 -7.96 9.17 19.43
CA ALA A 39 -8.72 10.41 19.35
C ALA A 39 -8.19 11.51 20.30
N ASP A 40 -9.03 12.16 21.07
CA ASP A 40 -8.72 13.37 21.84
C ASP A 40 -7.80 13.14 23.05
N ILE A 41 -6.73 12.35 22.86
CA ILE A 41 -5.70 12.11 23.87
C ILE A 41 -4.46 12.92 23.53
N HIS A 42 -3.98 13.69 24.51
CA HIS A 42 -2.74 14.46 24.43
C HIS A 42 -1.60 13.72 25.11
N LEU A 43 -0.54 13.41 24.35
CA LEU A 43 0.61 12.68 24.84
C LEU A 43 1.74 13.63 25.25
N ASN A 44 2.02 13.64 26.58
CA ASN A 44 3.10 14.40 27.19
C ASN A 44 3.99 13.45 28.01
N PRO A 45 4.71 12.52 27.36
CA PRO A 45 5.53 11.57 28.09
C PRO A 45 6.72 12.25 28.77
N PRO A 46 7.04 11.88 30.01
CA PRO A 46 8.29 12.28 30.62
C PRO A 46 9.47 11.61 29.91
N LEU A 47 10.62 12.26 29.88
CA LEU A 47 11.84 11.71 29.23
C LEU A 47 12.26 10.34 29.76
N ALA A 48 11.92 10.03 31.02
CA ALA A 48 12.23 8.76 31.67
C ALA A 48 11.06 7.78 31.68
N CYS A 49 10.13 7.83 30.71
CA CYS A 49 9.05 6.86 30.61
C CYS A 49 9.59 5.43 30.40
N VAL A 50 8.85 4.40 30.88
CA VAL A 50 9.33 3.02 30.90
C VAL A 50 8.18 2.05 30.57
N PHE A 51 8.35 1.29 29.52
CA PHE A 51 7.43 0.22 29.07
C PHE A 51 8.19 -1.07 28.69
N PRO A 52 8.83 -1.74 29.63
CA PRO A 52 9.76 -2.83 29.34
C PRO A 52 9.09 -4.09 28.77
N CYS A 53 7.76 -4.24 28.96
CA CYS A 53 6.99 -5.38 28.51
C CYS A 53 6.07 -5.07 27.32
N LEU A 54 6.04 -3.81 26.83
CA LEU A 54 5.11 -3.40 25.80
C LEU A 54 5.46 -4.02 24.46
N ARG A 55 4.52 -4.78 23.91
CA ARG A 55 4.65 -5.47 22.62
C ARG A 55 3.84 -4.86 21.51
N ILE A 56 2.70 -4.24 21.86
CA ILE A 56 1.78 -3.64 20.89
C ILE A 56 1.51 -2.21 21.31
N LEU A 57 1.83 -1.28 20.43
CA LEU A 57 1.53 0.15 20.59
C LEU A 57 0.67 0.62 19.41
N LEU A 58 -0.52 1.13 19.71
CA LEU A 58 -1.42 1.73 18.74
C LEU A 58 -1.71 3.17 19.15
N LEU A 59 -1.30 4.11 18.31
CA LEU A 59 -1.57 5.54 18.47
C LEU A 59 -2.37 6.02 17.26
N LYS A 60 -3.62 6.42 17.48
CA LYS A 60 -4.53 6.80 16.40
C LYS A 60 -5.11 8.17 16.62
N ARG A 61 -4.65 9.16 15.84
CA ARG A 61 -5.12 10.55 15.94
C ARG A 61 -4.96 11.12 17.36
N VAL A 62 -3.80 10.89 17.94
CA VAL A 62 -3.39 11.48 19.22
C VAL A 62 -2.57 12.74 18.94
N THR A 63 -2.69 13.72 19.81
CA THR A 63 -1.82 14.93 19.75
C THR A 63 -0.59 14.78 20.62
N PHE A 64 0.48 15.49 20.31
CA PHE A 64 1.75 15.41 20.99
C PHE A 64 2.11 16.76 21.64
N ALA A 65 2.64 16.72 22.86
CA ALA A 65 3.02 17.93 23.61
C ALA A 65 4.24 18.64 23.00
N ASN A 66 5.16 17.87 22.40
CA ASN A 66 6.37 18.39 21.78
C ASN A 66 6.89 17.40 20.72
N ARG A 67 7.88 17.85 19.94
CA ARG A 67 8.48 17.10 18.82
C ARG A 67 9.08 15.75 19.22
N ASP A 68 9.54 15.62 20.46
CA ASP A 68 10.24 14.42 20.94
C ASP A 68 9.30 13.41 21.62
N SER A 69 8.03 13.77 21.81
CA SER A 69 7.05 12.96 22.56
C SER A 69 6.90 11.53 22.01
N LEU A 70 6.81 11.36 20.69
CA LEU A 70 6.71 10.05 20.08
C LEU A 70 8.00 9.24 20.25
N SER A 71 9.14 9.87 20.01
CA SER A 71 10.46 9.23 20.16
C SER A 71 10.71 8.77 21.60
N ALA A 72 10.29 9.57 22.59
CA ALA A 72 10.40 9.19 24.00
C ALA A 72 9.60 7.91 24.32
N ILE A 73 8.37 7.79 23.80
CA ILE A 73 7.57 6.56 23.97
C ILE A 73 8.24 5.38 23.28
N LEU A 74 8.69 5.51 22.04
CA LEU A 74 9.29 4.42 21.29
C LEU A 74 10.59 3.93 21.94
N ASN A 75 11.43 4.84 22.43
CA ASN A 75 12.66 4.50 23.16
C ASN A 75 12.38 3.76 24.47
N ALA A 76 11.21 3.98 25.07
CA ALA A 76 10.78 3.28 26.29
C ALA A 76 10.31 1.83 26.06
N CYS A 77 10.20 1.39 24.80
CA CYS A 77 9.58 0.10 24.42
C CYS A 77 10.60 -0.88 23.79
N PRO A 78 11.54 -1.45 24.53
CA PRO A 78 12.66 -2.22 23.98
C PRO A 78 12.23 -3.58 23.36
N VAL A 79 11.03 -4.07 23.65
CA VAL A 79 10.49 -5.35 23.14
C VAL A 79 9.28 -5.19 22.23
N LEU A 80 9.07 -3.98 21.69
CA LEU A 80 7.93 -3.68 20.84
C LEU A 80 7.98 -4.52 19.55
N LEU A 81 6.85 -5.17 19.24
CA LEU A 81 6.69 -6.02 18.06
C LEU A 81 5.79 -5.38 17.02
N ASP A 82 4.74 -4.71 17.45
CA ASP A 82 3.71 -4.12 16.61
C ASP A 82 3.55 -2.63 16.90
N LEU A 83 3.72 -1.82 15.88
CA LEU A 83 3.51 -0.38 15.95
C LEU A 83 2.46 0.03 14.92
N PHE A 84 1.39 0.67 15.40
CA PHE A 84 0.40 1.34 14.57
C PHE A 84 0.39 2.84 14.88
N LEU A 85 0.70 3.67 13.88
CA LEU A 85 0.65 5.13 13.95
C LEU A 85 -0.33 5.66 12.91
N ASP A 86 -1.32 6.43 13.33
CA ASP A 86 -2.21 7.20 12.44
C ASP A 86 -2.10 8.67 12.83
N VAL A 87 -1.37 9.43 12.02
CA VAL A 87 -1.02 10.84 12.26
C VAL A 87 -1.46 11.68 11.05
N ASN A 88 -2.04 12.83 11.31
CA ASN A 88 -2.42 13.81 10.30
C ASN A 88 -1.96 15.22 10.72
N ASP A 89 -2.13 16.21 9.84
CA ASP A 89 -1.69 17.59 10.10
C ASP A 89 -2.29 18.17 11.38
N ASN A 90 -3.56 17.91 11.70
CA ASN A 90 -4.21 18.45 12.90
C ASN A 90 -3.59 17.91 14.20
N ASP A 91 -3.02 16.70 14.17
CA ASP A 91 -2.36 16.11 15.34
C ASP A 91 -1.04 16.84 15.67
N LEU A 92 -0.54 17.65 14.72
CA LEU A 92 0.74 18.36 14.75
C LEU A 92 0.59 19.89 14.78
N GLU A 93 -0.62 20.46 14.76
CA GLU A 93 -0.88 21.91 14.61
C GLU A 93 -0.13 22.83 15.56
N ASN A 94 0.26 22.33 16.75
CA ASN A 94 0.97 23.12 17.74
C ASN A 94 2.49 22.93 17.73
N LEU A 95 3.03 22.22 16.72
CA LEU A 95 4.45 21.88 16.64
C LEU A 95 5.07 22.59 15.44
N GLU A 96 6.14 23.36 15.69
CA GLU A 96 6.90 24.02 14.62
C GLU A 96 7.68 23.01 13.77
N GLU A 97 8.14 21.93 14.38
CA GLU A 97 8.88 20.83 13.77
C GLU A 97 8.49 19.52 14.44
N PHE A 98 8.29 18.46 13.69
CA PHE A 98 7.98 17.14 14.23
C PHE A 98 9.02 16.11 13.80
N ILE A 99 9.51 15.34 14.76
CA ILE A 99 10.54 14.33 14.51
C ILE A 99 9.98 12.95 14.79
N VAL A 100 9.98 12.10 13.78
CA VAL A 100 9.56 10.70 13.87
C VAL A 100 10.74 9.80 13.62
N ILE A 101 11.33 9.33 14.69
CA ILE A 101 12.45 8.39 14.63
C ILE A 101 11.99 7.04 15.16
N VAL A 102 11.84 6.06 14.28
CA VAL A 102 11.43 4.69 14.62
C VAL A 102 12.67 3.79 14.66
N LEU A 103 13.38 3.82 15.79
CA LEU A 103 14.58 2.99 16.04
C LEU A 103 14.23 1.80 16.93
N VAL A 104 13.46 0.85 16.40
CA VAL A 104 12.96 -0.30 17.16
C VAL A 104 13.43 -1.59 16.50
N ALA A 105 14.55 -2.11 17.01
CA ALA A 105 15.20 -3.28 16.42
C ALA A 105 14.37 -4.57 16.48
N THR A 106 13.43 -4.67 17.42
CA THR A 106 12.55 -5.84 17.61
C THR A 106 11.27 -5.78 16.80
N LEU A 107 10.97 -4.64 16.15
CA LEU A 107 9.70 -4.41 15.48
C LEU A 107 9.48 -5.38 14.32
N LYS A 108 8.34 -6.07 14.36
CA LYS A 108 7.92 -7.05 13.35
C LYS A 108 6.88 -6.48 12.38
N ARG A 109 5.96 -5.67 12.88
CA ARG A 109 4.87 -5.08 12.10
C ARG A 109 4.81 -3.58 12.31
N LEU A 110 4.85 -2.84 11.21
CA LEU A 110 4.69 -1.39 11.19
C LEU A 110 3.49 -1.02 10.32
N HIS A 111 2.50 -0.39 10.94
CA HIS A 111 1.39 0.26 10.25
C HIS A 111 1.55 1.76 10.41
N LEU A 112 1.85 2.43 9.31
CA LEU A 112 2.08 3.86 9.28
C LEU A 112 1.03 4.52 8.37
N HIS A 113 0.01 5.10 8.98
CA HIS A 113 -0.96 5.95 8.32
C HIS A 113 -0.52 7.40 8.47
N TRP A 114 0.32 7.82 7.52
CA TRP A 114 1.00 9.11 7.55
C TRP A 114 0.31 10.10 6.62
N LYS A 115 -0.66 10.84 7.17
CA LYS A 115 -1.48 11.79 6.39
C LYS A 115 -1.00 13.23 6.52
N VAL A 116 0.22 13.42 6.98
CA VAL A 116 0.89 14.72 7.08
C VAL A 116 1.32 15.14 5.68
N GLN A 117 0.94 16.35 5.28
CA GLN A 117 1.23 16.85 3.94
C GLN A 117 2.73 17.19 3.78
N PRO A 118 3.28 17.11 2.55
CA PRO A 118 4.69 17.43 2.29
C PRO A 118 5.07 18.90 2.57
N SER A 119 4.07 19.79 2.71
CA SER A 119 4.27 21.19 3.09
C SER A 119 4.54 21.39 4.59
N THR A 120 4.25 20.39 5.42
CA THR A 120 4.51 20.41 6.85
C THR A 120 5.94 19.94 7.09
N GLU A 121 6.71 20.71 7.83
CA GLU A 121 8.09 20.35 8.16
C GLU A 121 8.11 19.21 9.18
N TYR A 122 8.66 18.08 8.78
CA TYR A 122 8.93 16.95 9.67
C TYR A 122 10.15 16.16 9.20
N ILE A 123 10.77 15.45 10.13
CA ILE A 123 11.86 14.50 9.87
C ILE A 123 11.32 13.09 10.14
N PHE A 124 11.40 12.22 9.15
CA PHE A 124 11.03 10.81 9.29
C PHE A 124 12.25 9.93 9.06
N GLN A 125 12.58 9.11 10.05
CA GLN A 125 13.68 8.15 9.95
C GLN A 125 13.27 6.80 10.52
N THR A 126 13.63 5.71 9.83
CA THR A 126 13.39 4.35 10.32
C THR A 126 14.66 3.53 10.37
N TYR A 127 14.80 2.74 11.45
CA TYR A 127 15.74 1.63 11.55
C TYR A 127 15.05 0.46 12.25
N THR A 128 14.52 -0.46 11.45
CA THR A 128 13.70 -1.58 11.91
C THR A 128 14.14 -2.88 11.23
N PRO A 129 15.34 -3.39 11.56
CA PRO A 129 15.95 -4.49 10.82
C PRO A 129 15.18 -5.83 10.92
N ALA A 130 14.36 -6.00 11.95
CA ALA A 130 13.54 -7.21 12.14
C ALA A 130 12.15 -7.11 11.50
N LEU A 131 11.84 -6.03 10.76
CA LEU A 131 10.51 -5.81 10.21
C LEU A 131 10.16 -6.86 9.17
N GLU A 132 9.01 -7.50 9.34
CA GLU A 132 8.46 -8.53 8.45
C GLU A 132 7.27 -8.04 7.63
N TYR A 133 6.52 -7.08 8.18
CA TYR A 133 5.33 -6.49 7.56
C TYR A 133 5.38 -4.98 7.58
N LEU A 134 5.13 -4.33 6.44
CA LEU A 134 4.99 -2.87 6.32
C LEU A 134 3.65 -2.50 5.68
N HIS A 135 2.83 -1.73 6.39
CA HIS A 135 1.69 -1.02 5.81
C HIS A 135 1.95 0.49 5.87
N PHE A 136 2.20 1.08 4.72
CA PHE A 136 2.35 2.53 4.57
C PHE A 136 1.15 3.12 3.83
N ASN A 137 0.49 4.11 4.42
CA ASN A 137 -0.60 4.85 3.80
C ASN A 137 -0.40 6.36 4.05
N GLY A 138 0.01 7.10 3.03
CA GLY A 138 0.25 8.54 3.23
C GLY A 138 1.08 9.20 2.16
N TYR A 139 1.63 10.35 2.51
CA TYR A 139 2.57 11.11 1.68
C TYR A 139 4.01 10.75 2.03
N LEU A 140 4.92 10.89 1.06
CA LEU A 140 6.36 10.80 1.27
C LEU A 140 6.98 12.18 1.15
N ASN A 141 7.83 12.56 2.10
CA ASN A 141 8.61 13.77 2.02
C ASN A 141 9.97 13.53 1.35
N GLY A 142 10.66 14.63 0.95
CA GLY A 142 11.97 14.57 0.33
C GLY A 142 13.06 14.10 1.27
N ASP A 143 12.91 14.41 2.55
CA ASP A 143 13.88 14.15 3.60
C ASP A 143 13.60 12.86 4.38
N ASP A 144 12.61 12.06 3.95
CA ASP A 144 12.33 10.77 4.57
C ASP A 144 13.50 9.80 4.40
N VAL A 145 14.02 9.30 5.51
CA VAL A 145 15.11 8.32 5.54
C VAL A 145 14.58 6.94 5.85
N TRP A 146 14.52 6.12 4.83
CA TRP A 146 14.16 4.71 4.94
C TRP A 146 15.43 3.86 4.88
N GLU A 147 15.76 3.20 5.98
CA GLU A 147 16.81 2.19 5.97
C GLU A 147 16.38 0.93 5.19
N ASN A 148 17.34 0.07 4.88
CA ASN A 148 17.02 -1.18 4.19
C ASN A 148 16.12 -2.07 5.06
N LEU A 149 15.11 -2.67 4.45
CA LEU A 149 14.11 -3.51 5.08
C LEU A 149 14.23 -4.96 4.59
N PRO A 150 15.34 -5.66 4.94
CA PRO A 150 15.71 -6.95 4.32
C PRO A 150 14.76 -8.09 4.66
N ASN A 151 14.05 -7.99 5.78
CA ASN A 151 13.18 -9.05 6.29
C ASN A 151 11.70 -8.83 5.96
N VAL A 152 11.34 -7.72 5.32
CA VAL A 152 9.95 -7.47 4.92
C VAL A 152 9.56 -8.46 3.82
N VAL A 153 8.60 -9.33 4.16
CA VAL A 153 8.04 -10.33 3.25
C VAL A 153 6.67 -9.92 2.71
N GLU A 154 5.95 -9.09 3.43
CA GLU A 154 4.65 -8.59 3.03
C GLU A 154 4.56 -7.07 3.17
N SER A 155 4.03 -6.39 2.16
CA SER A 155 3.87 -4.94 2.20
C SER A 155 2.55 -4.48 1.59
N VAL A 156 1.97 -3.43 2.19
CA VAL A 156 0.82 -2.68 1.68
C VAL A 156 1.25 -1.23 1.52
N ILE A 157 1.31 -0.74 0.28
CA ILE A 157 1.82 0.60 -0.03
C ILE A 157 0.71 1.42 -0.70
N GLN A 158 0.24 2.42 0.02
CA GLN A 158 -0.87 3.29 -0.37
C GLN A 158 -0.43 4.75 -0.35
N ILE A 159 0.36 5.13 -1.34
CA ILE A 159 0.85 6.50 -1.49
C ILE A 159 -0.31 7.42 -1.85
N LYS A 160 -0.34 8.60 -1.25
CA LYS A 160 -1.23 9.71 -1.63
C LYS A 160 -0.63 10.48 -2.79
N ASP A 161 -1.50 11.03 -3.63
CA ASP A 161 -1.07 11.86 -4.76
C ASP A 161 -0.58 13.24 -4.31
N CYS A 162 0.39 13.79 -5.04
CA CYS A 162 0.89 15.13 -4.82
C CYS A 162 1.11 15.86 -6.16
N ASP A 163 1.18 17.18 -6.14
CA ASP A 163 1.14 18.03 -7.33
C ASP A 163 2.33 17.88 -8.30
N SER A 164 3.47 17.32 -7.84
CA SER A 164 4.67 17.15 -8.66
C SER A 164 5.01 15.67 -8.90
N ILE A 165 4.38 15.05 -9.90
CA ILE A 165 4.44 13.60 -10.13
C ILE A 165 5.88 13.07 -10.37
N ASN A 166 6.72 13.77 -11.14
CA ASN A 166 8.02 13.23 -11.57
C ASN A 166 9.04 13.08 -10.43
N ASP A 167 9.20 14.10 -9.60
CA ASP A 167 10.12 14.03 -8.45
C ASP A 167 9.54 13.15 -7.34
N TYR A 168 8.23 13.17 -7.20
CA TYR A 168 7.53 12.31 -6.27
C TYR A 168 7.66 10.82 -6.62
N ALA A 169 7.62 10.49 -7.90
CA ALA A 169 7.87 9.11 -8.37
C ALA A 169 9.25 8.59 -7.96
N LYS A 170 10.28 9.45 -7.95
CA LYS A 170 11.63 9.08 -7.47
C LYS A 170 11.63 8.69 -6.00
N ARG A 171 10.90 9.42 -5.15
CA ARG A 171 10.76 9.13 -3.71
C ARG A 171 10.05 7.80 -3.50
N VAL A 172 8.97 7.56 -4.25
CA VAL A 172 8.24 6.29 -4.18
C VAL A 172 9.15 5.13 -4.62
N TRP A 173 9.91 5.28 -5.70
CA TRP A 173 10.87 4.26 -6.13
C TRP A 173 12.02 4.06 -5.14
N TYR A 174 12.45 5.11 -4.43
CA TYR A 174 13.42 4.98 -3.34
C TYR A 174 12.88 4.09 -2.21
N LEU A 175 11.66 4.33 -1.73
CA LEU A 175 11.00 3.45 -0.74
C LEU A 175 10.87 2.01 -1.28
N MET A 176 10.42 1.86 -2.54
CA MET A 176 10.29 0.54 -3.17
C MET A 176 11.61 -0.22 -3.22
N GLY A 177 12.73 0.49 -3.40
CA GLY A 177 14.07 -0.11 -3.38
C GLY A 177 14.46 -0.70 -2.04
N LYS A 178 13.88 -0.21 -0.93
CA LYS A 178 14.12 -0.76 0.42
C LYS A 178 13.41 -2.11 0.64
N LEU A 179 12.40 -2.41 -0.17
CA LEU A 179 11.54 -3.60 -0.10
C LEU A 179 11.99 -4.72 -1.06
N TYR A 180 13.30 -4.86 -1.30
CA TYR A 180 13.85 -5.74 -2.34
C TYR A 180 13.57 -7.24 -2.14
N ASN A 181 13.30 -7.68 -0.90
CA ASN A 181 13.02 -9.07 -0.55
C ASN A 181 11.52 -9.41 -0.43
N VAL A 182 10.64 -8.45 -0.65
CA VAL A 182 9.20 -8.66 -0.50
C VAL A 182 8.69 -9.80 -1.38
N VAL A 183 7.81 -10.62 -0.80
CA VAL A 183 7.18 -11.79 -1.45
C VAL A 183 5.74 -11.47 -1.90
N SER A 184 5.02 -10.69 -1.09
CA SER A 184 3.65 -10.26 -1.39
C SER A 184 3.54 -8.74 -1.23
N MET A 185 2.97 -8.09 -2.25
CA MET A 185 2.81 -6.64 -2.26
C MET A 185 1.40 -6.26 -2.65
N GLU A 186 0.80 -5.38 -1.83
CA GLU A 186 -0.46 -4.74 -2.14
C GLU A 186 -0.23 -3.24 -2.41
N LEU A 187 -0.74 -2.74 -3.53
CA LEU A 187 -0.54 -1.37 -3.98
C LEU A 187 -1.88 -0.67 -4.18
N SER A 188 -1.99 0.58 -3.71
CA SER A 188 -3.09 1.41 -4.18
C SER A 188 -2.96 1.70 -5.67
N THR A 189 -4.07 2.00 -6.32
CA THR A 189 -4.06 2.38 -7.74
C THR A 189 -3.28 3.67 -7.99
N VAL A 190 -3.33 4.61 -7.05
CA VAL A 190 -2.53 5.85 -7.09
C VAL A 190 -1.03 5.51 -7.02
N THR A 191 -0.62 4.65 -6.09
CA THR A 191 0.78 4.17 -6.03
C THR A 191 1.22 3.55 -7.34
N ALA A 192 0.40 2.69 -7.93
CA ALA A 192 0.71 2.06 -9.21
C ALA A 192 0.86 3.08 -10.35
N GLN A 193 0.03 4.12 -10.38
CA GLN A 193 0.12 5.21 -11.35
C GLN A 193 1.42 6.00 -11.20
N ILE A 194 1.78 6.40 -9.98
CA ILE A 194 3.02 7.12 -9.68
C ILE A 194 4.25 6.30 -10.13
N LEU A 195 4.27 5.00 -9.82
CA LEU A 195 5.35 4.10 -10.22
C LEU A 195 5.47 3.98 -11.75
N CYS A 196 4.36 4.06 -12.49
CA CYS A 196 4.39 4.04 -13.96
C CYS A 196 5.06 5.29 -14.53
N HIS A 197 4.89 6.47 -13.93
CA HIS A 197 5.56 7.71 -14.37
C HIS A 197 7.09 7.60 -14.23
N GLY A 198 7.58 7.02 -13.16
CA GLY A 198 9.02 6.83 -12.91
C GLY A 198 9.60 5.53 -13.49
N SER A 199 8.85 4.77 -14.31
CA SER A 199 9.22 3.39 -14.69
C SER A 199 10.40 3.28 -15.64
N ASN A 200 10.76 4.34 -16.36
CA ASN A 200 11.80 4.33 -17.41
C ASN A 200 13.24 4.46 -16.88
N HIS A 201 13.43 4.60 -15.56
CA HIS A 201 14.78 4.66 -15.00
C HIS A 201 15.39 3.26 -14.92
N GLU A 202 16.57 3.08 -15.51
CA GLU A 202 17.32 1.80 -15.52
C GLU A 202 17.65 1.33 -14.08
N ASN A 203 17.85 2.27 -13.17
CA ASN A 203 18.20 2.00 -11.77
C ASN A 203 17.02 1.58 -10.87
N ASN A 204 15.80 1.48 -11.41
CA ASN A 204 14.67 1.03 -10.60
C ASN A 204 14.84 -0.44 -10.17
N PRO A 205 14.47 -0.79 -8.93
CA PRO A 205 14.72 -2.12 -8.38
C PRO A 205 13.99 -3.23 -9.12
N THR A 206 14.60 -4.42 -9.08
CA THR A 206 13.98 -5.68 -9.50
C THR A 206 13.64 -6.49 -8.25
N PHE A 207 12.42 -6.99 -8.18
CA PHE A 207 11.90 -7.71 -7.02
C PHE A 207 12.03 -9.22 -7.24
N HIS A 208 13.21 -9.77 -6.91
CA HIS A 208 13.55 -11.17 -7.23
C HIS A 208 12.72 -12.21 -6.46
N ASN A 209 12.12 -11.83 -5.33
CA ASN A 209 11.32 -12.73 -4.50
C ASN A 209 9.82 -12.49 -4.60
N LEU A 210 9.40 -11.42 -5.28
CA LEU A 210 8.00 -11.05 -5.39
C LEU A 210 7.21 -12.09 -6.20
N SER A 211 6.29 -12.77 -5.52
CA SER A 211 5.43 -13.80 -6.09
C SER A 211 3.98 -13.34 -6.28
N SER A 212 3.53 -12.35 -5.51
CA SER A 212 2.15 -11.85 -5.55
C SER A 212 2.09 -10.32 -5.56
N VAL A 213 1.33 -9.78 -6.50
CA VAL A 213 0.96 -8.35 -6.54
C VAL A 213 -0.55 -8.22 -6.55
N LYS A 214 -1.09 -7.39 -5.66
CA LYS A 214 -2.50 -7.06 -5.57
C LYS A 214 -2.70 -5.56 -5.69
N PHE A 215 -3.66 -5.13 -6.51
CA PHE A 215 -4.04 -3.73 -6.62
C PHE A 215 -5.30 -3.46 -5.80
N CYS A 216 -5.33 -2.34 -5.07
CA CYS A 216 -6.47 -1.88 -4.29
C CYS A 216 -7.01 -0.56 -4.82
N GLY A 217 -8.32 -0.50 -5.02
CA GLY A 217 -9.00 0.64 -5.61
C GLY A 217 -9.24 0.50 -7.10
N ASP A 218 -9.80 1.55 -7.69
CA ASP A 218 -10.13 1.61 -9.12
C ASP A 218 -9.02 2.36 -9.88
N ILE A 219 -8.50 1.77 -10.94
CA ILE A 219 -7.55 2.46 -11.83
C ILE A 219 -8.35 3.33 -12.79
N TRP A 220 -8.20 4.66 -12.67
CA TRP A 220 -8.98 5.66 -13.38
C TRP A 220 -8.73 5.70 -14.90
N HIS A 221 -7.51 5.29 -15.34
CA HIS A 221 -7.13 5.32 -16.75
C HIS A 221 -6.59 3.98 -17.23
N GLU A 222 -7.09 3.50 -18.35
CA GLU A 222 -6.68 2.23 -18.97
C GLU A 222 -5.18 2.19 -19.28
N TRP A 223 -4.58 3.33 -19.66
CA TRP A 223 -3.17 3.45 -19.94
C TRP A 223 -2.29 3.04 -18.74
N TYR A 224 -2.62 3.52 -17.54
CA TYR A 224 -1.86 3.18 -16.33
C TYR A 224 -1.98 1.70 -15.98
N ALA A 225 -3.11 1.10 -16.21
CA ALA A 225 -3.28 -0.32 -15.93
C ALA A 225 -2.39 -1.20 -16.81
N TRP A 226 -2.25 -0.85 -18.09
CA TRP A 226 -1.33 -1.52 -19.00
C TRP A 226 0.11 -1.39 -18.52
N HIS A 227 0.51 -0.17 -18.21
CA HIS A 227 1.86 0.11 -17.73
C HIS A 227 2.13 -0.58 -16.40
N ALA A 228 1.16 -0.61 -15.46
CA ALA A 228 1.29 -1.31 -14.19
C ALA A 228 1.49 -2.81 -14.39
N VAL A 229 0.65 -3.47 -15.21
CA VAL A 229 0.82 -4.90 -15.50
C VAL A 229 2.17 -5.17 -16.14
N ARG A 230 2.56 -4.39 -17.15
CA ARG A 230 3.86 -4.51 -17.82
C ARG A 230 5.01 -4.31 -16.84
N LEU A 231 4.94 -3.28 -16.00
CA LEU A 231 5.96 -2.96 -15.02
C LEU A 231 6.25 -4.17 -14.12
N TRP A 232 5.22 -4.76 -13.56
CA TRP A 232 5.37 -5.89 -12.63
C TRP A 232 5.81 -7.17 -13.34
N LEU A 233 5.34 -7.42 -14.57
CA LEU A 233 5.84 -8.55 -15.35
C LEU A 233 7.34 -8.39 -15.71
N CYS A 234 7.83 -7.16 -15.87
CA CYS A 234 9.25 -6.92 -16.16
C CYS A 234 10.11 -6.93 -14.89
N ARG A 235 9.60 -6.40 -13.77
CA ARG A 235 10.37 -6.17 -12.53
C ARG A 235 10.24 -7.29 -11.50
N ALA A 236 9.33 -8.24 -11.67
CA ALA A 236 9.11 -9.35 -10.76
C ALA A 236 9.21 -10.71 -11.50
N PRO A 237 10.42 -11.23 -11.73
CA PRO A 237 10.63 -12.44 -12.54
C PRO A 237 10.01 -13.71 -11.96
N LYS A 238 9.74 -13.75 -10.65
CA LYS A 238 9.08 -14.86 -9.97
C LYS A 238 7.57 -14.64 -9.74
N LEU A 239 6.98 -13.62 -10.34
CA LEU A 239 5.57 -13.30 -10.12
C LEU A 239 4.65 -14.46 -10.55
N GLN A 240 3.89 -14.98 -9.60
CA GLN A 240 2.95 -16.08 -9.82
C GLN A 240 1.49 -15.61 -9.83
N THR A 241 1.20 -14.54 -9.07
CA THR A 241 -0.17 -14.10 -8.82
C THR A 241 -0.31 -12.61 -9.05
N LEU A 242 -1.28 -12.23 -9.89
CA LEU A 242 -1.63 -10.85 -10.16
C LEU A 242 -3.12 -10.66 -9.88
N LEU A 243 -3.45 -9.87 -8.86
CA LEU A 243 -4.80 -9.80 -8.32
C LEU A 243 -5.41 -8.39 -8.45
N ASN A 244 -6.73 -8.38 -8.59
CA ASN A 244 -7.57 -7.18 -8.50
C ASN A 244 -7.23 -6.08 -9.53
N ILE A 245 -6.88 -6.46 -10.74
CA ILE A 245 -6.78 -5.51 -11.84
C ILE A 245 -8.19 -4.98 -12.10
N ARG A 246 -8.50 -3.77 -11.63
CA ARG A 246 -9.81 -3.15 -11.78
C ARG A 246 -9.67 -1.85 -12.57
N PHE A 247 -10.61 -1.59 -13.48
CA PHE A 247 -10.64 -0.37 -14.28
C PHE A 247 -11.96 0.37 -14.06
N CYS A 248 -11.87 1.66 -13.75
CA CYS A 248 -13.03 2.54 -13.75
C CYS A 248 -13.27 3.07 -15.16
N VAL A 249 -14.53 3.17 -15.55
CA VAL A 249 -14.94 3.79 -16.80
C VAL A 249 -15.17 5.27 -16.54
N ALA A 250 -14.12 6.08 -16.59
CA ALA A 250 -14.30 7.53 -16.68
C ALA A 250 -14.37 7.93 -18.15
N LEU A 251 -15.34 8.80 -18.44
CA LEU A 251 -15.78 9.37 -19.72
C LEU A 251 -14.69 10.08 -20.55
N ILE A 252 -13.63 9.41 -21.01
CA ILE A 252 -12.72 10.01 -21.98
C ILE A 252 -12.50 9.05 -23.16
N LEU A 253 -13.54 8.93 -23.97
CA LEU A 253 -13.56 8.04 -25.17
C LEU A 253 -12.78 8.59 -26.36
N ILE A 254 -12.26 9.82 -26.37
CA ILE A 254 -11.83 10.46 -27.63
C ILE A 254 -10.30 10.57 -27.77
N ILE A 255 -9.54 10.69 -26.70
CA ILE A 255 -8.07 10.89 -26.79
C ILE A 255 -7.28 9.58 -26.79
N VAL A 256 -7.83 8.54 -26.22
CA VAL A 256 -7.16 7.25 -25.98
C VAL A 256 -6.97 6.43 -27.27
N THR A 257 -7.86 6.57 -28.25
CA THR A 257 -7.78 5.77 -29.49
C THR A 257 -6.58 6.12 -30.38
N LEU A 258 -6.05 7.33 -30.32
CA LEU A 258 -4.87 7.75 -31.07
C LEU A 258 -3.57 7.32 -30.40
N ALA A 259 -3.51 7.36 -29.06
CA ALA A 259 -2.36 6.90 -28.29
C ALA A 259 -2.16 5.35 -28.39
N TRP A 260 -3.25 4.61 -28.58
CA TRP A 260 -3.22 3.14 -28.75
C TRP A 260 -2.45 2.69 -29.98
N ARG A 261 -2.56 3.41 -31.07
CA ARG A 261 -1.89 3.04 -32.34
C ARG A 261 -0.38 3.28 -32.33
N SER A 262 0.09 4.24 -31.53
CA SER A 262 1.53 4.57 -31.46
C SER A 262 2.32 3.72 -30.43
N HIS A 263 1.64 3.04 -29.51
CA HIS A 263 2.25 2.28 -28.40
C HIS A 263 2.20 0.75 -28.62
N SER A 264 2.27 0.31 -29.84
CA SER A 264 2.34 -1.13 -30.22
C SER A 264 3.64 -1.84 -29.80
N VAL A 265 4.44 -1.25 -28.92
CA VAL A 265 5.57 -1.94 -28.25
C VAL A 265 5.00 -2.82 -27.14
N PHE A 266 4.29 -3.84 -27.56
CA PHE A 266 3.66 -4.80 -26.69
C PHE A 266 4.67 -5.77 -26.08
N LEU A 267 4.31 -6.23 -24.92
CA LEU A 267 4.90 -7.28 -24.10
C LEU A 267 5.67 -8.33 -24.93
N ASN A 268 6.88 -7.99 -25.37
CA ASN A 268 7.85 -9.00 -25.78
C ASN A 268 8.43 -9.74 -24.56
N VAL A 269 7.71 -9.66 -23.42
CA VAL A 269 8.09 -10.30 -22.17
C VAL A 269 7.36 -11.64 -22.09
N SER A 270 8.11 -12.73 -22.22
CA SER A 270 7.62 -14.06 -21.87
C SER A 270 7.72 -14.26 -20.38
N HIS A 271 6.59 -14.34 -19.70
CA HIS A 271 6.55 -14.60 -18.26
C HIS A 271 6.29 -16.10 -18.01
N HIS A 272 7.26 -16.77 -17.39
CA HIS A 272 7.25 -18.23 -17.22
C HIS A 272 6.75 -18.68 -15.82
N THR A 273 6.33 -17.76 -14.97
CA THR A 273 5.93 -18.06 -13.59
C THR A 273 4.51 -17.64 -13.25
N LEU A 274 3.89 -16.72 -14.00
CA LEU A 274 2.52 -16.24 -13.74
C LEU A 274 1.51 -17.37 -13.97
N THR A 275 0.90 -17.85 -12.87
CA THR A 275 -0.08 -18.95 -12.89
C THR A 275 -1.51 -18.48 -12.65
N THR A 276 -1.70 -17.36 -11.95
CA THR A 276 -3.03 -16.88 -11.53
C THR A 276 -3.18 -15.39 -11.84
N CYS A 277 -4.29 -15.04 -12.48
CA CYS A 277 -4.67 -13.66 -12.73
C CYS A 277 -6.13 -13.44 -12.35
N LEU A 278 -6.41 -12.40 -11.54
CA LEU A 278 -7.76 -11.99 -11.20
C LEU A 278 -8.04 -10.59 -11.75
N TYR A 279 -8.95 -10.51 -12.69
CA TYR A 279 -9.43 -9.28 -13.30
C TYR A 279 -10.82 -8.93 -12.75
N LYS A 280 -11.01 -7.74 -12.20
CA LYS A 280 -12.28 -7.28 -11.64
C LYS A 280 -12.86 -6.13 -12.47
N GLY A 281 -14.21 -6.03 -12.52
CA GLY A 281 -14.92 -4.92 -13.15
C GLY A 281 -14.86 -4.93 -14.68
N PHE A 282 -14.91 -6.10 -15.30
CA PHE A 282 -14.88 -6.24 -16.75
C PHE A 282 -16.19 -5.78 -17.42
N MET A 283 -16.10 -4.89 -18.42
CA MET A 283 -17.25 -4.31 -19.11
C MET A 283 -17.43 -4.77 -20.57
N GLY A 284 -16.60 -5.67 -21.05
CA GLY A 284 -16.71 -6.19 -22.42
C GLY A 284 -16.21 -5.26 -23.51
N VAL A 285 -15.56 -4.15 -23.16
CA VAL A 285 -14.99 -3.17 -24.11
C VAL A 285 -13.74 -3.76 -24.76
N GLU A 286 -13.50 -3.45 -26.06
CA GLU A 286 -12.44 -4.08 -26.86
C GLU A 286 -11.05 -3.87 -26.26
N ASN A 287 -10.76 -2.70 -25.73
CA ASN A 287 -9.47 -2.41 -25.08
C ASN A 287 -9.17 -3.36 -23.92
N LYS A 288 -10.21 -3.65 -23.09
CA LYS A 288 -10.09 -4.58 -21.96
C LYS A 288 -9.93 -6.02 -22.41
N MET A 289 -10.55 -6.37 -23.54
CA MET A 289 -10.32 -7.65 -24.21
C MET A 289 -8.89 -7.78 -24.69
N GLU A 290 -8.30 -6.68 -25.22
CA GLU A 290 -6.90 -6.67 -25.69
C GLU A 290 -5.93 -6.88 -24.51
N LEU A 291 -6.15 -6.22 -23.36
CA LEU A 291 -5.32 -6.48 -22.16
C LEU A 291 -5.34 -7.96 -21.77
N ILE A 292 -6.52 -8.56 -21.71
CA ILE A 292 -6.66 -9.99 -21.42
C ILE A 292 -5.87 -10.81 -22.44
N ARG A 293 -5.98 -10.50 -23.74
CA ARG A 293 -5.26 -11.18 -24.82
C ARG A 293 -3.74 -11.08 -24.64
N GLN A 294 -3.24 -9.91 -24.23
CA GLN A 294 -1.81 -9.69 -24.02
C GLN A 294 -1.28 -10.40 -22.76
N ILE A 295 -2.04 -10.38 -21.66
CA ILE A 295 -1.69 -11.16 -20.45
C ILE A 295 -1.59 -12.65 -20.82
N LEU A 296 -2.56 -13.18 -21.57
CA LEU A 296 -2.57 -14.57 -22.03
C LEU A 296 -1.39 -14.89 -22.94
N LYS A 297 -0.96 -13.93 -23.74
CA LYS A 297 0.18 -14.06 -24.64
C LYS A 297 1.52 -14.05 -23.90
N ALA A 298 1.62 -13.21 -22.85
CA ALA A 298 2.82 -13.08 -22.04
C ALA A 298 2.97 -14.24 -21.04
N ALA A 299 1.88 -14.70 -20.41
CA ALA A 299 1.89 -15.68 -19.34
C ALA A 299 1.72 -17.11 -19.87
N ARG A 300 2.82 -17.73 -20.33
CA ARG A 300 2.82 -19.06 -20.97
C ARG A 300 2.36 -20.21 -20.06
N VAL A 301 2.47 -20.05 -18.73
CA VAL A 301 2.13 -21.07 -17.73
C VAL A 301 0.86 -20.73 -16.95
N LEU A 302 0.08 -19.76 -17.40
CA LEU A 302 -1.15 -19.34 -16.74
C LEU A 302 -2.16 -20.51 -16.65
N LYS A 303 -2.54 -20.85 -15.41
CA LYS A 303 -3.50 -21.92 -15.11
C LYS A 303 -4.91 -21.37 -14.92
N THR A 304 -5.03 -20.23 -14.26
CA THR A 304 -6.32 -19.67 -13.88
C THR A 304 -6.39 -18.18 -14.21
N MET A 305 -7.44 -17.79 -14.93
CA MET A 305 -7.83 -16.39 -15.07
C MET A 305 -9.28 -16.23 -14.64
N LYS A 306 -9.51 -15.54 -13.52
CA LYS A 306 -10.85 -15.21 -13.07
C LYS A 306 -11.20 -13.80 -13.51
N ILE A 307 -12.33 -13.65 -14.22
CA ILE A 307 -12.83 -12.36 -14.69
C ILE A 307 -14.18 -12.11 -14.06
N THR A 308 -14.30 -11.02 -13.28
CA THR A 308 -15.58 -10.59 -12.72
C THR A 308 -16.15 -9.43 -13.52
N SER A 309 -17.43 -9.50 -13.88
CA SER A 309 -18.10 -8.42 -14.61
C SER A 309 -18.32 -7.19 -13.73
N HIS A 310 -18.32 -6.00 -14.35
CA HIS A 310 -18.80 -4.78 -13.71
C HIS A 310 -20.33 -4.83 -13.55
N ARG A 311 -20.86 -4.09 -12.56
CA ARG A 311 -22.32 -4.02 -12.33
C ARG A 311 -23.08 -3.45 -13.53
N ASP A 312 -22.48 -2.49 -14.20
CA ASP A 312 -23.07 -1.80 -15.36
C ASP A 312 -22.98 -2.58 -16.67
N LEU A 313 -22.38 -3.78 -16.64
CA LEU A 313 -22.41 -4.63 -17.84
C LEU A 313 -23.83 -5.10 -18.11
N ASP A 314 -24.42 -4.59 -19.21
CA ASP A 314 -25.78 -4.95 -19.64
C ASP A 314 -25.90 -6.49 -19.70
N GLN A 315 -26.94 -7.00 -19.05
CA GLN A 315 -27.28 -8.42 -19.03
C GLN A 315 -27.39 -9.01 -20.45
N ARG A 316 -27.88 -8.20 -21.43
CA ARG A 316 -28.00 -8.58 -22.84
C ARG A 316 -26.64 -8.83 -23.50
N ASN A 317 -25.61 -8.13 -23.06
CA ASN A 317 -24.25 -8.23 -23.64
C ASN A 317 -23.40 -9.35 -23.01
N LYS A 318 -23.77 -9.86 -21.83
CA LYS A 318 -23.01 -10.91 -21.13
C LYS A 318 -22.77 -12.17 -21.97
N PRO A 319 -23.77 -12.73 -22.69
CA PRO A 319 -23.56 -13.92 -23.52
C PRO A 319 -22.55 -13.68 -24.65
N SER A 320 -22.59 -12.51 -25.27
CA SER A 320 -21.64 -12.12 -26.34
C SER A 320 -20.21 -12.03 -25.80
N VAL A 321 -20.05 -11.39 -24.66
CA VAL A 321 -18.76 -11.27 -23.94
C VAL A 321 -18.23 -12.65 -23.56
N ARG A 322 -19.04 -13.52 -22.98
CA ARG A 322 -18.67 -14.92 -22.67
C ARG A 322 -18.21 -15.67 -23.93
N LYS A 323 -18.92 -15.49 -25.05
CA LYS A 323 -18.55 -16.14 -26.33
C LYS A 323 -17.19 -15.64 -26.84
N LYS A 324 -16.89 -14.35 -26.71
CA LYS A 324 -15.59 -13.76 -27.07
C LYS A 324 -14.47 -14.30 -26.17
N LEU A 325 -14.66 -14.32 -24.84
CA LEU A 325 -13.69 -14.84 -23.88
C LEU A 325 -13.39 -16.33 -24.08
N ARG A 326 -14.42 -17.15 -24.40
CA ARG A 326 -14.25 -18.57 -24.71
C ARG A 326 -13.39 -18.82 -25.96
N LYS A 327 -13.33 -17.87 -26.89
CA LYS A 327 -12.42 -18.00 -28.05
C LYS A 327 -10.95 -17.94 -27.64
N PHE A 328 -10.60 -17.20 -26.59
CA PHE A 328 -9.24 -17.17 -26.06
C PHE A 328 -8.84 -18.48 -25.37
N GLN A 329 -9.80 -19.15 -24.74
CA GLN A 329 -9.58 -20.42 -24.05
C GLN A 329 -9.14 -21.56 -24.97
N ARG A 330 -9.53 -21.52 -26.25
CA ARG A 330 -9.22 -22.57 -27.23
C ARG A 330 -7.75 -22.57 -27.69
N SER A 331 -7.01 -21.52 -27.41
CA SER A 331 -5.61 -21.40 -27.84
C SER A 331 -4.59 -21.99 -26.86
N THR A 332 -5.00 -22.34 -25.62
CA THR A 332 -4.12 -22.85 -24.56
C THR A 332 -4.72 -24.12 -23.91
N ARG A 333 -3.96 -25.24 -23.88
CA ARG A 333 -4.47 -26.57 -23.50
C ARG A 333 -4.90 -26.75 -22.03
N ASN A 334 -4.43 -25.91 -21.08
CA ASN A 334 -4.63 -26.09 -19.63
C ASN A 334 -5.15 -24.86 -18.92
N PHE A 335 -5.94 -24.02 -19.57
CA PHE A 335 -6.35 -22.73 -19.07
C PHE A 335 -7.85 -22.68 -18.79
N GLN A 336 -8.23 -22.19 -17.61
CA GLN A 336 -9.63 -21.98 -17.24
C GLN A 336 -9.93 -20.48 -17.13
N ILE A 337 -10.88 -19.98 -17.91
CA ILE A 337 -11.50 -18.67 -17.70
C ILE A 337 -12.79 -18.88 -16.92
N ALA A 338 -12.79 -18.45 -15.65
CA ALA A 338 -14.01 -18.32 -14.87
C ALA A 338 -14.56 -16.89 -15.06
N PHE A 339 -15.75 -16.78 -15.62
CA PHE A 339 -16.47 -15.51 -15.72
C PHE A 339 -17.58 -15.52 -14.66
N ASP A 340 -17.38 -14.72 -13.60
CA ASP A 340 -18.27 -14.64 -12.46
C ASP A 340 -19.16 -13.39 -12.54
N GLU A 341 -20.41 -13.53 -12.18
CA GLU A 341 -21.40 -12.43 -12.12
C GLU A 341 -21.33 -11.75 -10.75
N GLY A 342 -20.16 -11.25 -10.38
CA GLY A 342 -19.84 -10.67 -9.09
C GLY A 342 -21.03 -10.17 -8.26
N HIS A 343 -21.40 -10.92 -7.24
CA HIS A 343 -22.11 -10.39 -6.09
C HIS A 343 -21.05 -9.70 -5.21
N PHE A 344 -21.00 -8.37 -5.28
CA PHE A 344 -20.20 -7.61 -4.34
C PHE A 344 -21.04 -7.39 -3.08
N THR A 345 -20.71 -8.05 -2.01
CA THR A 345 -21.03 -7.59 -0.65
C THR A 345 -20.06 -6.48 -0.28
#